data_84ed8deed9bedda450c61f43fa608455
#
_entry.id   84ed8deed9bedda450c61f43fa608455
#
_cell.length_a   1.000
_cell.length_b   1.000
_cell.length_c   1.000
_cell.angle_alpha   90.00
_cell.angle_beta   90.00
_cell.angle_gamma   90.00
#
_symmetry.space_group_name_H-M   'P 1'
#
loop_
_entity.id
_entity.type
_entity.pdbx_description
1 polymer ?
#
loop_
_entity_poly.entity_id
_entity_poly.type
_entity_poly.pdbx_seq_one_letter_code
_entity_poly.pdbx_strand_id
1 'polypeptide(L)'
;MNTLFDRIWDKHVVQIIEDGPTQLYIDQLYCHEVTSPQAFEGLRRRGIKCFRPEQIYCMPDHNTPTHDQDKPIEDPVSKKQVDTLERNAKDFGLSYYGMMSPDNGIVHVVGPEKGLSLPGMTIVCGDSHTSTHGAMGAIAFGIGTSEVEMVLASQCILQQKPKSMRINVEGHLEWGVTAKDIALYLMSKLTTSGATGYFVEYAGSAVKSLSMEGRLTLCNLSIEMGARGGFIAPDEVTFNYIKGRDYAPKGEEWDKAVEYWKTLKSDDDAVYDKELTFQAKDIEPMVTYGTNPGMGMGITESIPTIDTIDAAGQASFIKSLNYMGFEPGEQLLGKKIDYVFLGACTNGRIEDFRAFAGLVKGKKKADNVTAWLVPGSWMVDEQIRKEGLDKVLEASGFEIRQPGCSACLAMNDDKIPAGKLSVSTSNRNFEGRQGPGARTILASPLVAAAAAVTGVITDPRTLMK
;
A
#
# COMPACT_ATOMS: atom_id res chain seq x y z
N MET A 1 27.26 10.81 11.96
CA MET A 1 27.02 10.22 10.62
C MET A 1 25.57 9.90 10.53
N ASN A 2 24.89 10.41 9.48
CA ASN A 2 23.44 10.52 9.46
C ASN A 2 22.81 9.44 8.59
N THR A 3 21.73 8.85 9.09
CA THR A 3 20.84 8.06 8.25
C THR A 3 20.05 8.98 7.31
N LEU A 4 19.47 8.43 6.23
CA LEU A 4 18.53 9.17 5.40
C LEU A 4 17.37 9.74 6.23
N PHE A 5 16.88 8.95 7.22
CA PHE A 5 15.85 9.40 8.16
C PHE A 5 16.25 10.67 8.88
N ASP A 6 17.46 10.72 9.48
CA ASP A 6 17.97 11.89 10.19
C ASP A 6 18.08 13.10 9.26
N ARG A 7 18.58 12.90 8.03
CA ARG A 7 18.74 13.98 7.05
C ARG A 7 17.41 14.66 6.68
N ILE A 8 16.33 13.90 6.60
CA ILE A 8 15.00 14.45 6.29
C ILE A 8 14.36 14.99 7.58
N TRP A 9 14.37 14.20 8.65
CA TRP A 9 13.75 14.59 9.92
C TRP A 9 14.28 15.91 10.44
N ASP A 10 15.61 16.04 10.56
CA ASP A 10 16.25 17.21 11.18
C ASP A 10 15.99 18.51 10.39
N LYS A 11 15.77 18.42 9.06
CA LYS A 11 15.37 19.58 8.23
C LYS A 11 13.93 20.04 8.46
N HIS A 12 13.07 19.18 9.00
CA HIS A 12 11.66 19.45 9.25
C HIS A 12 11.37 19.77 10.72
N VAL A 13 12.37 19.71 11.59
CA VAL A 13 12.24 20.09 13.00
C VAL A 13 12.02 21.59 13.11
N VAL A 14 10.84 21.98 13.62
CA VAL A 14 10.50 23.37 13.94
C VAL A 14 10.97 23.70 15.36
N GLN A 15 10.71 22.79 16.30
CA GLN A 15 11.09 22.94 17.70
C GLN A 15 11.22 21.57 18.38
N ILE A 16 12.21 21.43 19.23
CA ILE A 16 12.32 20.33 20.18
C ILE A 16 11.78 20.81 21.52
N ILE A 17 10.77 20.12 22.04
CA ILE A 17 10.21 20.43 23.37
C ILE A 17 11.06 19.68 24.39
N GLU A 18 11.58 20.40 25.39
CA GLU A 18 12.35 19.79 26.47
C GLU A 18 11.51 18.72 27.18
N ASP A 19 12.06 17.52 27.35
CA ASP A 19 11.37 16.33 27.89
C ASP A 19 10.05 15.96 27.18
N GLY A 20 9.89 16.40 25.93
CA GLY A 20 8.65 16.24 25.15
C GLY A 20 8.88 15.79 23.71
N PRO A 21 7.83 15.85 22.91
CA PRO A 21 7.89 15.51 21.48
C PRO A 21 8.60 16.60 20.67
N THR A 22 8.96 16.26 19.45
CA THR A 22 9.45 17.19 18.42
C THR A 22 8.26 17.77 17.66
N GLN A 23 8.22 19.09 17.50
CA GLN A 23 7.32 19.73 16.55
C GLN A 23 7.92 19.61 15.16
N LEU A 24 7.24 18.88 14.29
CA LEU A 24 7.67 18.55 12.94
C LEU A 24 6.81 19.29 11.91
N TYR A 25 7.44 19.99 10.97
CA TYR A 25 6.75 20.56 9.81
C TYR A 25 6.33 19.46 8.84
N ILE A 26 5.18 19.61 8.20
CA ILE A 26 4.62 18.67 7.23
C ILE A 26 4.49 19.36 5.86
N ASP A 27 5.18 18.82 4.85
CA ASP A 27 5.14 19.38 3.51
C ASP A 27 3.82 19.07 2.79
N GLN A 28 3.25 17.87 3.03
CA GLN A 28 2.09 17.42 2.28
C GLN A 28 1.09 16.70 3.18
N LEU A 29 -0.17 17.13 3.12
CA LEU A 29 -1.30 16.43 3.73
C LEU A 29 -2.24 15.89 2.65
N TYR A 30 -2.54 14.59 2.72
CA TYR A 30 -3.63 14.00 1.96
C TYR A 30 -4.85 13.77 2.85
N CYS A 31 -6.03 14.07 2.33
CA CYS A 31 -7.31 13.88 3.02
C CYS A 31 -8.24 12.98 2.21
N HIS A 32 -8.85 12.02 2.88
CA HIS A 32 -9.92 11.21 2.33
C HIS A 32 -11.18 11.28 3.21
N GLU A 33 -12.28 10.73 2.76
CA GLU A 33 -13.61 10.93 3.33
C GLU A 33 -13.83 10.27 4.70
N VAL A 34 -12.98 9.30 5.08
CA VAL A 34 -13.21 8.53 6.32
C VAL A 34 -12.67 9.25 7.56
N THR A 35 -11.46 9.78 7.50
CA THR A 35 -10.73 10.29 8.69
C THR A 35 -10.66 11.81 8.79
N SER A 36 -11.04 12.55 7.74
CA SER A 36 -10.92 14.01 7.72
C SER A 36 -12.15 14.80 8.23
N PRO A 37 -13.40 14.28 8.23
CA PRO A 37 -14.58 15.10 8.53
C PRO A 37 -14.53 15.80 9.89
N GLN A 38 -14.13 15.10 10.95
CA GLN A 38 -14.07 15.64 12.31
C GLN A 38 -12.95 16.71 12.46
N ALA A 39 -11.84 16.55 11.71
CA ALA A 39 -10.76 17.53 11.70
C ALA A 39 -11.25 18.87 11.14
N PHE A 40 -11.95 18.86 10.01
CA PHE A 40 -12.55 20.08 9.44
C PHE A 40 -13.62 20.70 10.34
N GLU A 41 -14.41 19.88 11.01
CA GLU A 41 -15.40 20.36 11.97
C GLU A 41 -14.74 21.03 13.19
N GLY A 42 -13.60 20.49 13.64
CA GLY A 42 -12.79 21.12 14.69
C GLY A 42 -12.32 22.53 14.29
N LEU A 43 -11.83 22.70 13.07
CA LEU A 43 -11.46 24.02 12.54
C LEU A 43 -12.64 24.98 12.48
N ARG A 44 -13.80 24.53 11.97
CA ARG A 44 -15.02 25.36 11.87
C ARG A 44 -15.43 25.90 13.25
N ARG A 45 -15.55 25.01 14.25
CA ARG A 45 -15.94 25.39 15.61
C ARG A 45 -15.00 26.41 16.24
N ARG A 46 -13.74 26.39 15.87
CA ARG A 46 -12.72 27.31 16.38
C ARG A 46 -12.51 28.53 15.49
N GLY A 47 -13.17 28.61 14.35
CA GLY A 47 -13.01 29.71 13.38
C GLY A 47 -11.61 29.75 12.75
N ILE A 48 -10.91 28.62 12.67
CA ILE A 48 -9.55 28.51 12.13
C ILE A 48 -9.63 28.13 10.64
N LYS A 49 -8.81 28.79 9.81
CA LYS A 49 -8.64 28.45 8.40
C LYS A 49 -7.48 27.46 8.22
N CYS A 50 -7.45 26.76 7.11
CA CYS A 50 -6.26 26.00 6.72
C CYS A 50 -5.07 26.94 6.51
N PHE A 51 -3.91 26.55 7.07
CA PHE A 51 -2.71 27.39 7.05
C PHE A 51 -2.05 27.41 5.66
N ARG A 52 -1.92 26.23 5.02
CA ARG A 52 -1.29 26.06 3.71
C ARG A 52 -2.21 25.23 2.79
N PRO A 53 -3.33 25.80 2.29
CA PRO A 53 -4.30 25.06 1.47
C PRO A 53 -3.69 24.46 0.21
N GLU A 54 -2.62 25.04 -0.34
CA GLU A 54 -1.88 24.55 -1.51
C GLU A 54 -1.09 23.26 -1.25
N GLN A 55 -0.89 22.87 0.01
CA GLN A 55 -0.21 21.62 0.42
C GLN A 55 -1.20 20.53 0.86
N ILE A 56 -2.50 20.72 0.58
CA ILE A 56 -3.56 19.81 1.02
C ILE A 56 -4.34 19.34 -0.21
N TYR A 57 -4.38 18.03 -0.40
CA TYR A 57 -5.13 17.40 -1.49
C TYR A 57 -6.16 16.43 -0.94
N CYS A 58 -7.39 16.56 -1.44
CA CYS A 58 -8.55 15.78 -0.99
C CYS A 58 -9.04 14.90 -2.12
N MET A 59 -9.26 13.60 -1.84
CA MET A 59 -9.87 12.67 -2.79
C MET A 59 -10.60 11.55 -2.05
N PRO A 60 -11.83 11.19 -2.46
CA PRO A 60 -12.54 10.04 -1.92
C PRO A 60 -12.00 8.77 -2.56
N ASP A 61 -11.79 7.71 -1.76
CA ASP A 61 -11.25 6.45 -2.23
C ASP A 61 -11.77 5.19 -1.50
N HIS A 62 -12.26 5.32 -0.27
CA HIS A 62 -12.70 4.19 0.56
C HIS A 62 -14.17 3.83 0.35
N ASN A 63 -15.06 4.84 0.28
CA ASN A 63 -16.50 4.67 0.13
C ASN A 63 -16.99 4.86 -1.30
N THR A 64 -16.08 4.92 -2.25
CA THR A 64 -16.42 5.02 -3.67
C THR A 64 -16.83 3.65 -4.20
N PRO A 65 -17.98 3.52 -4.90
CA PRO A 65 -18.30 2.27 -5.60
C PRO A 65 -17.29 2.01 -6.71
N THR A 66 -17.14 0.76 -7.14
CA THR A 66 -16.29 0.40 -8.28
C THR A 66 -17.11 0.01 -9.52
N HIS A 67 -18.37 0.37 -9.49
CA HIS A 67 -19.32 0.30 -10.59
C HIS A 67 -20.15 1.57 -10.63
N ASP A 68 -20.62 1.95 -11.80
CA ASP A 68 -21.61 3.02 -11.97
C ASP A 68 -21.26 4.32 -11.23
N GLN A 69 -19.97 4.71 -11.22
CA GLN A 69 -19.51 5.93 -10.52
C GLN A 69 -20.14 7.22 -11.08
N ASP A 70 -20.72 7.16 -12.29
CA ASP A 70 -21.52 8.22 -12.89
C ASP A 70 -22.92 8.38 -12.28
N LYS A 71 -23.33 7.41 -11.42
CA LYS A 71 -24.59 7.45 -10.70
C LYS A 71 -24.37 7.88 -9.23
N PRO A 72 -25.43 8.36 -8.55
CA PRO A 72 -25.36 8.66 -7.12
C PRO A 72 -24.99 7.40 -6.31
N ILE A 73 -24.14 7.56 -5.30
CA ILE A 73 -23.83 6.49 -4.34
C ILE A 73 -25.13 6.08 -3.62
N GLU A 74 -25.46 4.80 -3.69
CA GLU A 74 -26.73 4.26 -3.13
C GLU A 74 -26.70 4.19 -1.60
N ASP A 75 -25.56 3.76 -1.02
CA ASP A 75 -25.41 3.71 0.45
C ASP A 75 -25.38 5.13 1.04
N PRO A 76 -26.35 5.48 1.90
CA PRO A 76 -26.48 6.85 2.42
C PRO A 76 -25.32 7.26 3.33
N VAL A 77 -24.64 6.31 3.99
CA VAL A 77 -23.49 6.59 4.86
C VAL A 77 -22.26 6.92 4.01
N SER A 78 -21.97 6.10 3.02
CA SER A 78 -20.88 6.33 2.06
C SER A 78 -21.07 7.64 1.31
N LYS A 79 -22.30 7.88 0.79
CA LYS A 79 -22.66 9.13 0.13
C LYS A 79 -22.39 10.34 1.02
N LYS A 80 -22.87 10.31 2.28
CA LYS A 80 -22.68 11.40 3.22
C LYS A 80 -21.20 11.69 3.49
N GLN A 81 -20.35 10.66 3.57
CA GLN A 81 -18.92 10.85 3.79
C GLN A 81 -18.24 11.50 2.59
N VAL A 82 -18.52 11.02 1.37
CA VAL A 82 -17.98 11.60 0.13
C VAL A 82 -18.44 13.04 -0.07
N ASP A 83 -19.76 13.32 0.06
CA ASP A 83 -20.32 14.67 -0.04
C ASP A 83 -19.73 15.63 1.02
N THR A 84 -19.41 15.10 2.21
CA THR A 84 -18.81 15.89 3.30
C THR A 84 -17.38 16.27 2.98
N LEU A 85 -16.58 15.36 2.38
CA LEU A 85 -15.23 15.67 1.95
C LEU A 85 -15.23 16.76 0.86
N GLU A 86 -16.10 16.63 -0.15
CA GLU A 86 -16.24 17.62 -1.21
C GLU A 86 -16.61 19.00 -0.65
N ARG A 87 -17.62 19.08 0.23
CA ARG A 87 -18.01 20.31 0.91
C ARG A 87 -16.86 20.90 1.71
N ASN A 88 -16.12 20.08 2.47
CA ASN A 88 -14.97 20.53 3.25
C ASN A 88 -13.88 21.10 2.36
N ALA A 89 -13.53 20.42 1.28
CA ALA A 89 -12.53 20.92 0.33
C ALA A 89 -12.94 22.28 -0.26
N LYS A 90 -14.20 22.42 -0.65
CA LYS A 90 -14.75 23.68 -1.15
C LYS A 90 -14.72 24.80 -0.11
N ASP A 91 -15.20 24.53 1.12
CA ASP A 91 -15.29 25.51 2.18
C ASP A 91 -13.92 26.05 2.62
N PHE A 92 -12.89 25.21 2.56
CA PHE A 92 -11.53 25.55 2.96
C PHE A 92 -10.60 25.88 1.78
N GLY A 93 -11.10 25.89 0.55
CA GLY A 93 -10.35 26.26 -0.67
C GLY A 93 -9.24 25.27 -1.02
N LEU A 94 -9.47 23.97 -0.82
CA LEU A 94 -8.50 22.91 -1.05
C LEU A 94 -8.65 22.27 -2.43
N SER A 95 -7.57 21.65 -2.93
CA SER A 95 -7.61 20.82 -4.12
C SER A 95 -8.46 19.56 -3.89
N TYR A 96 -9.42 19.31 -4.76
CA TYR A 96 -10.33 18.16 -4.66
C TYR A 96 -10.39 17.40 -5.97
N TYR A 97 -10.06 16.12 -5.92
CA TYR A 97 -10.19 15.17 -7.03
C TYR A 97 -11.39 14.25 -6.75
N GLY A 98 -12.57 14.68 -7.18
CA GLY A 98 -13.82 13.97 -6.99
C GLY A 98 -13.90 12.67 -7.79
N MET A 99 -14.83 11.80 -7.44
CA MET A 99 -14.98 10.42 -7.93
C MET A 99 -14.94 10.27 -9.47
N MET A 100 -15.48 11.23 -10.23
CA MET A 100 -15.46 11.22 -11.71
C MET A 100 -14.34 12.07 -12.31
N SER A 101 -13.47 12.63 -11.49
CA SER A 101 -12.29 13.33 -11.99
C SER A 101 -11.30 12.34 -12.62
N PRO A 102 -10.70 12.63 -13.78
CA PRO A 102 -9.61 11.81 -14.31
C PRO A 102 -8.40 11.72 -13.39
N ASP A 103 -8.31 12.62 -12.42
CA ASP A 103 -7.25 12.66 -11.41
C ASP A 103 -7.62 11.92 -10.12
N ASN A 104 -8.82 11.32 -10.03
CA ASN A 104 -9.26 10.58 -8.84
C ASN A 104 -8.69 9.16 -8.80
N GLY A 105 -8.57 8.65 -7.59
CA GLY A 105 -8.16 7.30 -7.27
C GLY A 105 -7.76 7.19 -5.80
N ILE A 106 -7.15 6.07 -5.47
CA ILE A 106 -6.62 5.83 -4.12
C ILE A 106 -5.51 6.84 -3.83
N VAL A 107 -5.61 7.54 -2.72
CA VAL A 107 -4.70 8.63 -2.33
C VAL A 107 -3.22 8.25 -2.42
N HIS A 108 -2.87 7.00 -2.03
CA HIS A 108 -1.50 6.48 -2.07
C HIS A 108 -1.07 5.99 -3.46
N VAL A 109 -1.95 6.01 -4.44
CA VAL A 109 -1.65 5.80 -5.87
C VAL A 109 -1.53 7.15 -6.56
N VAL A 110 -2.52 8.02 -6.41
CA VAL A 110 -2.59 9.33 -7.06
C VAL A 110 -1.43 10.25 -6.64
N GLY A 111 -1.08 10.30 -5.35
CA GLY A 111 0.00 11.16 -4.85
C GLY A 111 1.33 10.96 -5.61
N PRO A 112 1.87 9.74 -5.69
CA PRO A 112 3.04 9.43 -6.51
C PRO A 112 2.81 9.65 -8.01
N GLU A 113 1.68 9.22 -8.56
CA GLU A 113 1.39 9.32 -10.00
C GLU A 113 1.30 10.77 -10.49
N LYS A 114 0.81 11.67 -9.67
CA LYS A 114 0.74 13.10 -10.01
C LYS A 114 2.05 13.84 -9.75
N GLY A 115 3.04 13.21 -9.10
CA GLY A 115 4.27 13.89 -8.67
C GLY A 115 4.06 14.82 -7.48
N LEU A 116 3.03 14.58 -6.67
CA LEU A 116 2.75 15.32 -5.42
C LEU A 116 3.62 14.82 -4.27
N SER A 117 4.12 13.60 -4.35
CA SER A 117 5.02 12.99 -3.38
C SER A 117 6.43 13.00 -3.94
N LEU A 118 7.32 13.78 -3.31
CA LEU A 118 8.68 14.00 -3.81
C LEU A 118 9.73 13.59 -2.75
N PRO A 119 10.97 13.26 -3.17
CA PRO A 119 12.04 12.93 -2.26
C PRO A 119 12.34 14.05 -1.25
N GLY A 120 12.57 13.66 -0.01
CA GLY A 120 12.94 14.59 1.07
C GLY A 120 11.76 15.29 1.75
N MET A 121 10.52 15.03 1.33
CA MET A 121 9.31 15.58 1.96
C MET A 121 8.91 14.81 3.22
N THR A 122 8.13 15.50 4.06
CA THR A 122 7.30 14.89 5.12
C THR A 122 5.85 14.84 4.64
N ILE A 123 5.26 13.64 4.63
CA ILE A 123 3.93 13.38 4.04
C ILE A 123 3.05 12.67 5.06
N VAL A 124 1.83 13.18 5.27
CA VAL A 124 0.89 12.55 6.20
C VAL A 124 -0.51 12.42 5.59
N CYS A 125 -1.26 11.45 6.10
CA CYS A 125 -2.66 11.21 5.79
C CYS A 125 -3.32 10.50 6.97
N GLY A 126 -4.62 10.57 7.08
CA GLY A 126 -5.39 9.83 8.09
C GLY A 126 -5.49 8.32 7.81
N ASP A 127 -4.60 7.75 7.01
CA ASP A 127 -4.50 6.32 6.67
C ASP A 127 -3.10 5.79 6.97
N SER A 128 -3.04 4.58 7.55
CA SER A 128 -1.76 3.95 7.92
C SER A 128 -0.86 3.65 6.71
N HIS A 129 -1.44 3.36 5.53
CA HIS A 129 -0.66 3.06 4.32
C HIS A 129 -0.03 4.30 3.66
N THR A 130 -0.09 5.46 4.31
CA THR A 130 0.71 6.64 3.94
C THR A 130 2.21 6.31 3.84
N SER A 131 2.68 5.28 4.54
CA SER A 131 4.04 4.74 4.39
C SER A 131 4.43 4.43 2.93
N THR A 132 3.45 4.20 2.05
CA THR A 132 3.65 4.01 0.60
C THR A 132 4.54 5.09 -0.01
N HIS A 133 4.31 6.35 0.37
CA HIS A 133 5.05 7.50 -0.18
C HIS A 133 6.54 7.52 0.20
N GLY A 134 6.94 6.71 1.20
CA GLY A 134 8.34 6.51 1.55
C GLY A 134 9.18 5.90 0.42
N ALA A 135 8.54 5.19 -0.52
CA ALA A 135 9.20 4.69 -1.72
C ALA A 135 9.80 5.82 -2.60
N MET A 136 9.26 7.03 -2.48
CA MET A 136 9.78 8.22 -3.15
C MET A 136 11.00 8.83 -2.44
N GLY A 137 11.44 8.27 -1.31
CA GLY A 137 12.48 8.86 -0.48
C GLY A 137 11.95 9.97 0.44
N ALA A 138 10.70 9.86 0.90
CA ALA A 138 10.04 10.78 1.82
C ALA A 138 9.84 10.14 3.20
N ILE A 139 9.75 10.94 4.25
CA ILE A 139 9.24 10.49 5.54
C ILE A 139 7.71 10.56 5.48
N ALA A 140 7.07 9.41 5.35
CA ALA A 140 5.63 9.32 5.15
C ALA A 140 4.99 8.36 6.17
N PHE A 141 3.93 8.81 6.85
CA PHE A 141 3.27 8.01 7.88
C PHE A 141 1.82 8.43 8.13
N GLY A 142 1.02 7.46 8.60
CA GLY A 142 -0.36 7.68 9.00
C GLY A 142 -0.49 8.45 10.31
N ILE A 143 -1.51 9.31 10.41
CA ILE A 143 -1.81 10.12 11.59
C ILE A 143 -3.29 9.99 11.98
N GLY A 144 -3.59 10.29 13.24
CA GLY A 144 -4.96 10.32 13.75
C GLY A 144 -5.71 11.58 13.33
N THR A 145 -7.04 11.55 13.44
CA THR A 145 -7.93 12.66 13.06
C THR A 145 -7.58 13.98 13.77
N SER A 146 -7.19 13.93 15.05
CA SER A 146 -6.76 15.12 15.79
C SER A 146 -5.46 15.71 15.26
N GLU A 147 -4.55 14.86 14.78
CA GLU A 147 -3.32 15.31 14.14
C GLU A 147 -3.59 15.88 12.74
N VAL A 148 -4.57 15.32 12.00
CA VAL A 148 -5.05 15.95 10.75
C VAL A 148 -5.54 17.38 11.02
N GLU A 149 -6.33 17.60 12.07
CA GLU A 149 -6.76 18.96 12.48
C GLU A 149 -5.56 19.87 12.77
N MET A 150 -4.54 19.36 13.47
CA MET A 150 -3.32 20.13 13.74
C MET A 150 -2.57 20.53 12.46
N VAL A 151 -2.39 19.59 11.52
CA VAL A 151 -1.73 19.88 10.24
C VAL A 151 -2.53 20.87 9.41
N LEU A 152 -3.84 20.72 9.32
CA LEU A 152 -4.71 21.69 8.64
C LEU A 152 -4.55 23.10 9.21
N ALA A 153 -4.44 23.23 10.54
CA ALA A 153 -4.37 24.50 11.24
C ALA A 153 -2.98 25.15 11.22
N SER A 154 -1.90 24.37 11.21
CA SER A 154 -0.54 24.87 11.48
C SER A 154 0.55 24.31 10.58
N GLN A 155 0.26 23.33 9.76
CA GLN A 155 1.21 22.53 8.97
C GLN A 155 2.27 21.82 9.83
N CYS A 156 2.00 21.63 11.11
CA CYS A 156 2.89 20.98 12.06
C CYS A 156 2.16 19.92 12.87
N ILE A 157 2.94 18.93 13.35
CA ILE A 157 2.48 17.93 14.33
C ILE A 157 3.54 17.73 15.42
N LEU A 158 3.11 17.13 16.52
CA LEU A 158 4.00 16.72 17.61
C LEU A 158 4.26 15.21 17.50
N GLN A 159 5.53 14.83 17.32
CA GLN A 159 5.91 13.42 17.14
C GLN A 159 7.15 13.07 17.97
N GLN A 160 7.15 11.87 18.55
CA GLN A 160 8.39 11.28 19.06
C GLN A 160 9.22 10.76 17.89
N LYS A 161 10.51 11.09 17.86
CA LYS A 161 11.42 10.57 16.83
C LYS A 161 11.49 9.05 16.96
N PRO A 162 11.05 8.26 15.95
CA PRO A 162 11.17 6.82 16.00
C PRO A 162 12.63 6.38 15.90
N LYS A 163 12.91 5.15 16.34
CA LYS A 163 14.19 4.49 16.12
C LYS A 163 14.39 4.17 14.64
N SER A 164 15.64 4.04 14.22
CA SER A 164 16.01 3.68 12.86
C SER A 164 16.24 2.17 12.73
N MET A 165 15.62 1.56 11.70
CA MET A 165 15.90 0.17 11.33
C MET A 165 16.30 0.11 9.87
N ARG A 166 17.32 -0.71 9.55
CA ARG A 166 17.66 -1.02 8.17
C ARG A 166 17.40 -2.48 7.86
N ILE A 167 16.73 -2.73 6.74
CA ILE A 167 16.50 -4.08 6.20
C ILE A 167 17.15 -4.15 4.82
N ASN A 168 18.22 -4.94 4.72
CA ASN A 168 18.89 -5.23 3.47
C ASN A 168 18.33 -6.53 2.87
N VAL A 169 17.96 -6.51 1.59
CA VAL A 169 17.65 -7.72 0.81
C VAL A 169 18.66 -7.82 -0.31
N GLU A 170 19.55 -8.81 -0.21
CA GLU A 170 20.68 -8.97 -1.11
C GLU A 170 20.46 -10.09 -2.13
N GLY A 171 21.05 -9.92 -3.30
CA GLY A 171 20.98 -10.88 -4.42
C GLY A 171 19.96 -10.47 -5.48
N HIS A 172 19.50 -11.43 -6.25
CA HIS A 172 18.53 -11.27 -7.32
C HIS A 172 17.27 -12.07 -7.01
N LEU A 173 16.12 -11.47 -7.29
CA LEU A 173 14.84 -12.17 -7.18
C LEU A 173 14.69 -13.17 -8.32
N GLU A 174 14.27 -14.37 -7.98
CA GLU A 174 13.91 -15.38 -8.97
C GLU A 174 12.63 -14.98 -9.70
N TRP A 175 12.48 -15.49 -10.93
CA TRP A 175 11.26 -15.24 -11.69
C TRP A 175 10.03 -15.76 -10.93
N GLY A 176 8.97 -14.97 -10.94
CA GLY A 176 7.74 -15.27 -10.20
C GLY A 176 7.70 -14.63 -8.79
N VAL A 177 8.82 -14.11 -8.31
CA VAL A 177 8.92 -13.39 -7.03
C VAL A 177 8.81 -11.89 -7.26
N THR A 178 7.97 -11.22 -6.48
CA THR A 178 7.69 -9.79 -6.58
C THR A 178 8.01 -9.07 -5.27
N ALA A 179 7.89 -7.75 -5.26
CA ALA A 179 8.03 -6.96 -4.04
C ALA A 179 6.99 -7.34 -2.95
N LYS A 180 5.81 -7.83 -3.35
CA LYS A 180 4.80 -8.36 -2.41
C LYS A 180 5.33 -9.59 -1.68
N ASP A 181 6.02 -10.46 -2.39
CA ASP A 181 6.59 -11.67 -1.81
C ASP A 181 7.73 -11.33 -0.85
N ILE A 182 8.57 -10.31 -1.17
CA ILE A 182 9.56 -9.78 -0.22
C ILE A 182 8.87 -9.35 1.07
N ALA A 183 7.82 -8.52 0.98
CA ALA A 183 7.14 -8.01 2.15
C ALA A 183 6.50 -9.13 3.00
N LEU A 184 5.83 -10.09 2.36
CA LEU A 184 5.23 -11.25 3.05
C LEU A 184 6.32 -12.12 3.71
N TYR A 185 7.44 -12.34 3.02
CA TYR A 185 8.58 -13.07 3.58
C TYR A 185 9.14 -12.36 4.83
N LEU A 186 9.39 -11.05 4.74
CA LEU A 186 9.87 -10.28 5.88
C LEU A 186 8.90 -10.36 7.06
N MET A 187 7.59 -10.25 6.82
CA MET A 187 6.56 -10.37 7.86
C MET A 187 6.52 -11.79 8.46
N SER A 188 6.74 -12.83 7.68
CA SER A 188 6.81 -14.21 8.21
C SER A 188 8.01 -14.43 9.13
N LYS A 189 9.11 -13.68 8.94
CA LYS A 189 10.33 -13.76 9.77
C LYS A 189 10.31 -12.80 10.96
N LEU A 190 9.75 -11.60 10.78
CA LEU A 190 9.79 -10.54 11.79
C LEU A 190 8.49 -10.39 12.59
N THR A 191 7.42 -11.07 12.17
CA THR A 191 6.05 -10.96 12.68
C THR A 191 5.41 -9.57 12.41
N THR A 192 4.15 -9.41 12.79
CA THR A 192 3.40 -8.15 12.65
C THR A 192 3.83 -7.06 13.63
N SER A 193 4.77 -7.34 14.53
CA SER A 193 5.29 -6.39 15.53
C SER A 193 6.81 -6.20 15.47
N GLY A 194 7.51 -6.87 14.54
CA GLY A 194 8.98 -6.89 14.46
C GLY A 194 9.66 -5.55 14.22
N ALA A 195 8.92 -4.57 13.70
CA ALA A 195 9.41 -3.22 13.46
C ALA A 195 8.69 -2.15 14.32
N THR A 196 8.01 -2.55 15.40
CA THR A 196 7.31 -1.61 16.28
C THR A 196 8.27 -0.59 16.89
N GLY A 197 7.94 0.70 16.73
CA GLY A 197 8.77 1.81 17.21
C GLY A 197 9.89 2.22 16.27
N TYR A 198 10.01 1.59 15.11
CA TYR A 198 11.03 1.90 14.11
C TYR A 198 10.44 2.59 12.87
N PHE A 199 11.29 3.40 12.22
CA PHE A 199 11.14 3.78 10.82
C PHE A 199 12.14 2.93 10.02
N VAL A 200 11.67 2.26 8.96
CA VAL A 200 12.45 1.23 8.26
C VAL A 200 13.04 1.77 6.97
N GLU A 201 14.36 1.71 6.82
CA GLU A 201 15.05 1.91 5.54
C GLU A 201 15.26 0.56 4.86
N TYR A 202 14.68 0.38 3.66
CA TYR A 202 14.94 -0.79 2.84
C TYR A 202 16.12 -0.53 1.91
N ALA A 203 17.04 -1.48 1.85
CA ALA A 203 18.27 -1.42 1.07
C ALA A 203 18.66 -2.81 0.53
N GLY A 204 19.82 -2.88 -0.08
CA GLY A 204 20.33 -4.11 -0.69
C GLY A 204 20.10 -4.18 -2.19
N SER A 205 20.79 -5.09 -2.84
CA SER A 205 20.82 -5.20 -4.31
C SER A 205 19.45 -5.59 -4.88
N ALA A 206 18.70 -6.47 -4.20
CA ALA A 206 17.34 -6.83 -4.62
C ALA A 206 16.38 -5.65 -4.54
N VAL A 207 16.44 -4.84 -3.47
CA VAL A 207 15.58 -3.65 -3.34
C VAL A 207 15.92 -2.59 -4.40
N LYS A 208 17.19 -2.37 -4.68
CA LYS A 208 17.63 -1.44 -5.71
C LYS A 208 17.13 -1.84 -7.11
N SER A 209 17.01 -3.14 -7.37
CA SER A 209 16.54 -3.65 -8.68
C SER A 209 15.02 -3.55 -8.87
N LEU A 210 14.25 -3.24 -7.80
CA LEU A 210 12.81 -3.08 -7.90
C LEU A 210 12.44 -1.87 -8.76
N SER A 211 11.37 -2.04 -9.54
CA SER A 211 10.66 -0.91 -10.15
C SER A 211 10.09 0.04 -9.09
N MET A 212 9.65 1.21 -9.53
CA MET A 212 9.03 2.15 -8.59
C MET A 212 7.76 1.57 -7.95
N GLU A 213 6.93 0.88 -8.71
CA GLU A 213 5.71 0.22 -8.24
C GLU A 213 6.03 -0.88 -7.21
N GLY A 214 7.08 -1.66 -7.45
CA GLY A 214 7.57 -2.63 -6.47
C GLY A 214 8.04 -1.98 -5.16
N ARG A 215 8.75 -0.84 -5.25
CA ARG A 215 9.15 -0.06 -4.07
C ARG A 215 7.95 0.50 -3.30
N LEU A 216 6.93 1.00 -4.03
CA LEU A 216 5.68 1.48 -3.43
C LEU A 216 4.95 0.34 -2.69
N THR A 217 4.91 -0.86 -3.25
CA THR A 217 4.35 -2.05 -2.58
C THR A 217 5.12 -2.40 -1.30
N LEU A 218 6.45 -2.41 -1.34
CA LEU A 218 7.28 -2.75 -0.18
C LEU A 218 7.10 -1.74 0.95
N CYS A 219 7.16 -0.44 0.65
CA CYS A 219 6.95 0.61 1.64
C CYS A 219 5.52 0.65 2.18
N ASN A 220 4.51 0.35 1.33
CA ASN A 220 3.12 0.24 1.74
C ASN A 220 2.94 -0.78 2.87
N LEU A 221 3.57 -1.94 2.76
CA LEU A 221 3.41 -3.05 3.70
C LEU A 221 4.28 -2.92 4.97
N SER A 222 5.09 -1.89 5.10
CA SER A 222 5.94 -1.65 6.27
C SER A 222 5.13 -1.57 7.56
N ILE A 223 3.96 -0.95 7.52
CA ILE A 223 3.12 -0.77 8.68
C ILE A 223 2.51 -2.10 9.18
N GLU A 224 2.47 -3.12 8.34
CA GLU A 224 1.99 -4.45 8.73
C GLU A 224 3.01 -5.23 9.58
N MET A 225 4.25 -4.73 9.66
CA MET A 225 5.27 -5.18 10.64
C MET A 225 5.29 -4.31 11.91
N GLY A 226 4.33 -3.39 12.07
CA GLY A 226 4.28 -2.44 13.18
C GLY A 226 5.22 -1.24 13.02
N ALA A 227 5.87 -1.07 11.87
CA ALA A 227 6.73 0.08 11.62
C ALA A 227 5.94 1.40 11.61
N ARG A 228 6.57 2.49 12.00
CA ARG A 228 6.00 3.83 11.87
C ARG A 228 5.87 4.25 10.38
N GLY A 229 6.77 3.77 9.56
CA GLY A 229 6.83 3.92 8.12
C GLY A 229 8.00 3.17 7.55
N GLY A 230 8.10 3.13 6.23
CA GLY A 230 9.22 2.54 5.51
C GLY A 230 9.57 3.41 4.30
N PHE A 231 10.84 3.47 3.96
CA PHE A 231 11.30 4.27 2.83
C PHE A 231 12.50 3.64 2.13
N ILE A 232 12.77 4.12 0.93
CA ILE A 232 13.89 3.72 0.10
C ILE A 232 14.61 4.98 -0.36
N ALA A 233 15.94 5.01 -0.27
CA ALA A 233 16.72 6.14 -0.77
C ALA A 233 16.43 6.38 -2.25
N PRO A 234 16.12 7.63 -2.66
CA PRO A 234 15.80 7.93 -4.05
C PRO A 234 17.02 7.77 -4.94
N ASP A 235 16.82 7.21 -6.12
CA ASP A 235 17.82 6.97 -7.14
C ASP A 235 17.26 7.26 -8.54
N GLU A 236 17.99 6.85 -9.58
CA GLU A 236 17.56 7.07 -10.97
C GLU A 236 16.19 6.43 -11.30
N VAL A 237 15.80 5.32 -10.63
CA VAL A 237 14.45 4.74 -10.78
C VAL A 237 13.40 5.72 -10.28
N THR A 238 13.64 6.32 -9.12
CA THR A 238 12.75 7.33 -8.53
C THR A 238 12.69 8.59 -9.39
N PHE A 239 13.85 9.10 -9.84
CA PHE A 239 13.89 10.32 -10.66
C PHE A 239 13.18 10.12 -12.00
N ASN A 240 13.40 8.99 -12.67
CA ASN A 240 12.73 8.67 -13.93
C ASN A 240 11.22 8.52 -13.76
N TYR A 241 10.77 7.98 -12.63
CA TYR A 241 9.33 7.86 -12.31
C TYR A 241 8.67 9.23 -12.11
N ILE A 242 9.35 10.20 -11.47
CA ILE A 242 8.83 11.54 -11.19
C ILE A 242 8.85 12.42 -12.43
N LYS A 243 9.86 12.24 -13.30
CA LYS A 243 10.11 13.14 -14.43
C LYS A 243 8.88 13.30 -15.34
N GLY A 244 8.48 14.56 -15.55
CA GLY A 244 7.38 14.89 -16.48
C GLY A 244 5.98 14.75 -15.89
N ARG A 245 5.83 14.37 -14.62
CA ARG A 245 4.53 14.35 -13.94
C ARG A 245 4.04 15.77 -13.67
N ASP A 246 2.72 15.93 -13.48
CA ASP A 246 2.04 17.22 -13.45
C ASP A 246 2.63 18.19 -12.42
N TYR A 247 2.90 17.69 -11.20
CA TYR A 247 3.44 18.48 -10.08
C TYR A 247 4.94 18.30 -9.86
N ALA A 248 5.61 17.56 -10.74
CA ALA A 248 7.06 17.45 -10.68
C ALA A 248 7.72 18.79 -11.04
N PRO A 249 8.86 19.14 -10.44
CA PRO A 249 9.65 20.30 -10.84
C PRO A 249 9.97 20.26 -12.35
N LYS A 250 10.08 21.42 -12.99
CA LYS A 250 10.30 21.53 -14.44
C LYS A 250 11.49 22.43 -14.76
N GLY A 251 12.15 22.18 -15.88
CA GLY A 251 13.29 22.99 -16.34
C GLY A 251 14.42 23.02 -15.30
N GLU A 252 14.95 24.21 -15.02
CA GLU A 252 16.04 24.42 -14.05
C GLU A 252 15.68 23.96 -12.61
N GLU A 253 14.40 24.04 -12.24
CA GLU A 253 13.95 23.55 -10.92
C GLU A 253 14.05 22.02 -10.83
N TRP A 254 13.87 21.32 -11.94
CA TRP A 254 14.10 19.88 -12.01
C TRP A 254 15.57 19.54 -11.75
N ASP A 255 16.49 20.24 -12.40
CA ASP A 255 17.92 19.97 -12.26
C ASP A 255 18.39 20.22 -10.83
N LYS A 256 17.95 21.33 -10.21
CA LYS A 256 18.23 21.63 -8.80
C LYS A 256 17.64 20.59 -7.85
N ALA A 257 16.39 20.13 -8.13
CA ALA A 257 15.75 19.12 -7.32
C ALA A 257 16.51 17.79 -7.38
N VAL A 258 16.91 17.34 -8.57
CA VAL A 258 17.69 16.09 -8.75
C VAL A 258 19.05 16.20 -8.06
N GLU A 259 19.74 17.35 -8.14
CA GLU A 259 20.99 17.57 -7.39
C GLU A 259 20.75 17.40 -5.88
N TYR A 260 19.71 18.00 -5.34
CA TYR A 260 19.35 17.82 -3.94
C TYR A 260 18.97 16.39 -3.61
N TRP A 261 18.12 15.73 -4.42
CA TRP A 261 17.66 14.37 -4.18
C TRP A 261 18.80 13.35 -4.18
N LYS A 262 19.86 13.56 -4.98
CA LYS A 262 21.07 12.71 -4.96
C LYS A 262 21.82 12.75 -3.63
N THR A 263 21.58 13.78 -2.80
CA THR A 263 22.16 13.86 -1.46
C THR A 263 21.35 13.10 -0.40
N LEU A 264 20.11 12.67 -0.74
CA LEU A 264 19.20 11.97 0.15
C LEU A 264 19.53 10.48 0.20
N LYS A 265 20.58 10.15 0.90
CA LYS A 265 21.01 8.78 1.19
C LYS A 265 21.68 8.73 2.56
N SER A 266 21.65 7.58 3.18
CA SER A 266 22.41 7.34 4.42
C SER A 266 23.93 7.35 4.12
N ASP A 267 24.72 7.80 5.08
CA ASP A 267 26.19 7.70 5.01
C ASP A 267 26.60 6.24 5.01
N ASP A 268 27.73 5.90 4.39
CA ASP A 268 28.20 4.52 4.29
C ASP A 268 28.49 3.89 5.67
N ASP A 269 28.77 4.73 6.65
CA ASP A 269 29.01 4.38 8.06
C ASP A 269 27.89 4.84 9.00
N ALA A 270 26.69 5.06 8.47
CA ALA A 270 25.51 5.35 9.27
C ALA A 270 25.21 4.17 10.23
N VAL A 271 24.86 4.51 11.47
CA VAL A 271 24.53 3.55 12.52
C VAL A 271 23.01 3.51 12.68
N TYR A 272 22.44 2.32 12.65
CA TYR A 272 21.03 2.05 12.88
C TYR A 272 20.82 1.42 14.25
N ASP A 273 19.68 1.69 14.89
CA ASP A 273 19.31 1.00 16.14
C ASP A 273 19.13 -0.50 15.91
N LYS A 274 18.75 -0.92 14.70
CA LYS A 274 18.64 -2.31 14.28
C LYS A 274 18.94 -2.45 12.78
N GLU A 275 19.76 -3.44 12.44
CA GLU A 275 20.06 -3.78 11.04
C GLU A 275 19.87 -5.27 10.80
N LEU A 276 19.21 -5.62 9.71
CA LEU A 276 18.90 -6.98 9.30
C LEU A 276 19.26 -7.20 7.84
N THR A 277 19.73 -8.41 7.51
CA THR A 277 20.04 -8.78 6.12
C THR A 277 19.38 -10.11 5.78
N PHE A 278 18.68 -10.12 4.63
CA PHE A 278 18.02 -11.29 4.06
C PHE A 278 18.56 -11.55 2.65
N GLN A 279 18.47 -12.79 2.20
CA GLN A 279 18.91 -13.18 0.86
C GLN A 279 17.71 -13.36 -0.07
N ALA A 280 17.73 -12.72 -1.22
CA ALA A 280 16.65 -12.80 -2.22
C ALA A 280 16.37 -14.23 -2.69
N LYS A 281 17.41 -15.08 -2.77
CA LYS A 281 17.31 -16.50 -3.13
C LYS A 281 16.46 -17.35 -2.16
N ASP A 282 16.26 -16.88 -0.93
CA ASP A 282 15.48 -17.57 0.10
C ASP A 282 13.98 -17.21 0.00
N ILE A 283 13.62 -16.32 -0.93
CA ILE A 283 12.26 -15.83 -1.14
C ILE A 283 11.67 -16.53 -2.37
N GLU A 284 10.56 -17.21 -2.19
CA GLU A 284 9.74 -17.73 -3.27
C GLU A 284 8.38 -16.99 -3.33
N PRO A 285 7.52 -17.25 -4.31
CA PRO A 285 6.16 -16.72 -4.27
C PRO A 285 5.48 -17.07 -2.95
N MET A 286 4.92 -16.06 -2.27
CA MET A 286 4.41 -16.18 -0.91
C MET A 286 2.88 -16.20 -0.87
N VAL A 287 2.34 -16.92 0.11
CA VAL A 287 0.91 -16.92 0.45
C VAL A 287 0.74 -16.85 1.98
N THR A 288 -0.37 -16.26 2.44
CA THR A 288 -0.72 -16.34 3.86
C THR A 288 -1.66 -17.53 4.11
N TYR A 289 -1.53 -18.16 5.28
CA TYR A 289 -2.36 -19.29 5.71
C TYR A 289 -3.29 -18.96 6.89
N GLY A 290 -3.14 -17.77 7.47
CA GLY A 290 -3.90 -17.36 8.65
C GLY A 290 -4.57 -16.00 8.51
N THR A 291 -4.89 -15.37 9.63
CA THR A 291 -5.69 -14.14 9.72
C THR A 291 -4.87 -12.88 9.96
N ASN A 292 -3.57 -12.92 9.73
CA ASN A 292 -2.69 -11.75 9.71
C ASN A 292 -1.53 -11.96 8.72
N PRO A 293 -0.89 -10.88 8.22
CA PRO A 293 0.16 -10.97 7.21
C PRO A 293 1.43 -11.69 7.69
N GLY A 294 1.67 -11.76 9.01
CA GLY A 294 2.81 -12.50 9.58
C GLY A 294 2.64 -14.02 9.51
N MET A 295 1.44 -14.52 9.27
CA MET A 295 1.16 -15.94 9.01
C MET A 295 1.36 -16.24 7.51
N GLY A 296 2.56 -15.96 7.00
CA GLY A 296 2.98 -16.19 5.63
C GLY A 296 3.92 -17.38 5.50
N MET A 297 3.89 -18.03 4.34
CA MET A 297 4.79 -19.11 3.97
C MET A 297 5.07 -19.09 2.47
N GLY A 298 6.15 -19.73 2.04
CA GLY A 298 6.40 -20.02 0.65
C GLY A 298 5.28 -20.86 0.05
N ILE A 299 4.94 -20.62 -1.21
CA ILE A 299 3.82 -21.30 -1.87
C ILE A 299 4.00 -22.82 -1.97
N THR A 300 5.26 -23.29 -1.94
CA THR A 300 5.60 -24.72 -1.99
C THR A 300 5.68 -25.36 -0.59
N GLU A 301 5.67 -24.55 0.46
CA GLU A 301 5.74 -25.00 1.84
C GLU A 301 4.39 -25.52 2.36
N SER A 302 4.42 -26.17 3.51
CA SER A 302 3.23 -26.57 4.28
C SER A 302 3.00 -25.62 5.43
N ILE A 303 1.75 -25.46 5.84
CA ILE A 303 1.38 -24.75 7.08
C ILE A 303 2.17 -25.36 8.25
N PRO A 304 2.76 -24.56 9.14
CA PRO A 304 3.46 -25.09 10.33
C PRO A 304 2.60 -26.08 11.11
N THR A 305 3.25 -27.07 11.69
CA THR A 305 2.60 -28.00 12.64
C THR A 305 2.55 -27.37 14.04
N ILE A 306 1.60 -27.78 14.88
CA ILE A 306 1.35 -27.13 16.17
C ILE A 306 2.55 -27.19 17.12
N ASP A 307 3.36 -28.23 17.02
CA ASP A 307 4.57 -28.45 17.79
C ASP A 307 5.71 -27.48 17.43
N THR A 308 5.64 -26.84 16.27
CA THR A 308 6.59 -25.79 15.85
C THR A 308 6.21 -24.41 16.37
N ILE A 309 4.99 -24.25 16.91
CA ILE A 309 4.47 -22.99 17.44
C ILE A 309 4.71 -22.95 18.94
N ASP A 310 5.22 -21.83 19.45
CA ASP A 310 5.38 -21.64 20.88
C ASP A 310 4.04 -21.79 21.64
N ALA A 311 4.10 -22.21 22.90
CA ALA A 311 2.90 -22.51 23.68
C ALA A 311 1.95 -21.28 23.81
N ALA A 312 2.49 -20.07 23.84
CA ALA A 312 1.69 -18.84 23.95
C ALA A 312 0.95 -18.54 22.63
N GLY A 313 1.54 -18.90 21.49
CA GLY A 313 0.97 -18.67 20.16
C GLY A 313 -0.04 -19.72 19.69
N GLN A 314 -0.01 -20.94 20.24
CA GLN A 314 -0.79 -22.07 19.76
C GLN A 314 -2.31 -21.80 19.68
N ALA A 315 -2.89 -21.20 20.71
CA ALA A 315 -4.33 -20.92 20.74
C ALA A 315 -4.74 -19.94 19.61
N SER A 316 -3.95 -18.90 19.36
CA SER A 316 -4.17 -17.95 18.29
C SER A 316 -3.96 -18.57 16.90
N PHE A 317 -2.95 -19.42 16.76
CA PHE A 317 -2.67 -20.17 15.54
C PHE A 317 -3.86 -21.07 15.16
N ILE A 318 -4.34 -21.91 16.07
CA ILE A 318 -5.49 -22.80 15.85
C ILE A 318 -6.77 -21.99 15.53
N LYS A 319 -7.02 -20.90 16.27
CA LYS A 319 -8.16 -20.01 15.97
C LYS A 319 -8.11 -19.49 14.54
N SER A 320 -6.94 -19.03 14.10
CA SER A 320 -6.74 -18.51 12.75
C SER A 320 -6.96 -19.57 11.67
N LEU A 321 -6.42 -20.80 11.88
CA LEU A 321 -6.63 -21.89 10.93
C LEU A 321 -8.10 -22.34 10.87
N ASN A 322 -8.77 -22.44 12.01
CA ASN A 322 -10.20 -22.76 12.04
C ASN A 322 -11.04 -21.73 11.26
N TYR A 323 -10.72 -20.44 11.39
CA TYR A 323 -11.38 -19.40 10.61
C TYR A 323 -11.12 -19.57 9.10
N MET A 324 -9.88 -19.85 8.73
CA MET A 324 -9.48 -20.05 7.33
C MET A 324 -9.95 -21.40 6.76
N GLY A 325 -10.33 -22.36 7.61
CA GLY A 325 -10.70 -23.71 7.21
C GLY A 325 -9.51 -24.54 6.73
N PHE A 326 -8.36 -24.37 7.40
CA PHE A 326 -7.10 -25.06 7.13
C PHE A 326 -6.66 -25.89 8.33
N GLU A 327 -5.81 -26.89 8.07
CA GLU A 327 -5.25 -27.77 9.09
C GLU A 327 -3.73 -27.55 9.24
N PRO A 328 -3.17 -27.74 10.46
CA PRO A 328 -1.71 -27.76 10.63
C PRO A 328 -1.05 -28.80 9.73
N GLY A 329 0.05 -28.44 9.07
CA GLY A 329 0.78 -29.31 8.14
C GLY A 329 0.17 -29.40 6.74
N GLU A 330 -0.96 -28.76 6.47
CA GLU A 330 -1.61 -28.80 5.16
C GLU A 330 -0.81 -28.01 4.11
N GLN A 331 -0.79 -28.51 2.87
CA GLN A 331 -0.31 -27.73 1.70
C GLN A 331 -1.46 -26.96 1.08
N LEU A 332 -1.22 -25.70 0.73
CA LEU A 332 -2.24 -24.87 0.09
C LEU A 332 -2.27 -25.01 -1.44
N LEU A 333 -1.19 -25.49 -2.08
CA LEU A 333 -1.16 -25.76 -3.51
C LEU A 333 -2.29 -26.71 -3.91
N GLY A 334 -3.04 -26.35 -4.97
CA GLY A 334 -4.17 -27.13 -5.46
C GLY A 334 -5.48 -26.92 -4.69
N LYS A 335 -5.49 -26.13 -3.59
CA LYS A 335 -6.72 -25.82 -2.86
C LYS A 335 -7.62 -24.90 -3.67
N LYS A 336 -8.91 -25.27 -3.80
CA LYS A 336 -9.90 -24.48 -4.55
C LYS A 336 -10.11 -23.11 -3.93
N ILE A 337 -10.28 -22.13 -4.78
CA ILE A 337 -10.62 -20.74 -4.41
C ILE A 337 -11.94 -20.32 -5.05
N ASP A 338 -12.56 -19.30 -4.51
CA ASP A 338 -13.80 -18.73 -5.01
C ASP A 338 -13.61 -17.36 -5.65
N TYR A 339 -12.68 -16.56 -5.11
CA TYR A 339 -12.45 -15.18 -5.53
C TYR A 339 -10.99 -14.90 -5.80
N VAL A 340 -10.76 -13.97 -6.72
CA VAL A 340 -9.46 -13.31 -6.91
C VAL A 340 -9.69 -11.80 -6.86
N PHE A 341 -8.86 -11.10 -6.10
CA PHE A 341 -8.86 -9.65 -6.04
C PHE A 341 -7.47 -9.11 -6.43
N LEU A 342 -7.41 -8.35 -7.52
CA LEU A 342 -6.26 -7.53 -7.91
C LEU A 342 -6.62 -6.07 -7.71
N GLY A 343 -5.87 -5.35 -6.87
CA GLY A 343 -6.17 -3.94 -6.58
C GLY A 343 -5.53 -3.47 -5.29
N ALA A 344 -6.14 -2.47 -4.68
CA ALA A 344 -5.69 -1.76 -3.49
C ALA A 344 -4.49 -0.82 -3.73
N CYS A 345 -4.16 -0.02 -2.70
CA CYS A 345 -2.96 0.83 -2.73
C CYS A 345 -1.66 0.03 -2.78
N THR A 346 -1.70 -1.26 -2.46
CA THR A 346 -0.56 -2.18 -2.59
C THR A 346 -0.26 -2.54 -4.03
N ASN A 347 -1.26 -3.06 -4.78
CA ASN A 347 -1.09 -3.69 -6.10
C ASN A 347 -2.24 -3.33 -7.06
N GLY A 348 -2.60 -2.06 -7.12
CA GLY A 348 -3.55 -1.50 -8.10
C GLY A 348 -2.89 -0.62 -9.16
N ARG A 349 -1.57 -0.77 -9.41
CA ARG A 349 -0.80 0.06 -10.34
C ARG A 349 -0.62 -0.65 -11.68
N ILE A 350 -0.18 0.10 -12.68
CA ILE A 350 -0.07 -0.41 -14.05
C ILE A 350 0.82 -1.66 -14.18
N GLU A 351 1.90 -1.76 -13.42
CA GLU A 351 2.77 -2.95 -13.46
C GLU A 351 2.07 -4.21 -12.96
N ASP A 352 1.20 -4.08 -11.96
CA ASP A 352 0.41 -5.20 -11.44
C ASP A 352 -0.54 -5.74 -12.51
N PHE A 353 -1.17 -4.85 -13.28
CA PHE A 353 -2.01 -5.21 -14.42
C PHE A 353 -1.22 -5.80 -15.58
N ARG A 354 -0.02 -5.27 -15.86
CA ARG A 354 0.89 -5.85 -16.87
C ARG A 354 1.31 -7.27 -16.49
N ALA A 355 1.70 -7.48 -15.23
CA ALA A 355 2.10 -8.80 -14.72
C ALA A 355 0.93 -9.79 -14.78
N PHE A 356 -0.24 -9.38 -14.30
CA PHE A 356 -1.45 -10.20 -14.34
C PHE A 356 -1.86 -10.54 -15.77
N ALA A 357 -2.00 -9.53 -16.64
CA ALA A 357 -2.38 -9.71 -18.06
C ALA A 357 -1.36 -10.58 -18.82
N GLY A 358 -0.06 -10.38 -18.56
CA GLY A 358 1.00 -11.19 -19.16
C GLY A 358 0.86 -12.69 -18.86
N LEU A 359 0.53 -13.04 -17.61
CA LEU A 359 0.37 -14.43 -17.20
C LEU A 359 -0.91 -15.05 -17.75
N VAL A 360 -2.03 -14.31 -17.78
CA VAL A 360 -3.33 -14.85 -18.24
C VAL A 360 -3.51 -14.82 -19.75
N LYS A 361 -2.64 -14.13 -20.49
CA LYS A 361 -2.71 -14.03 -21.95
C LYS A 361 -2.81 -15.41 -22.61
N GLY A 362 -3.85 -15.61 -23.43
CA GLY A 362 -4.12 -16.88 -24.12
C GLY A 362 -4.72 -17.98 -23.24
N LYS A 363 -5.01 -17.69 -21.98
CA LYS A 363 -5.69 -18.59 -21.05
C LYS A 363 -7.09 -18.05 -20.73
N LYS A 364 -7.94 -18.86 -20.11
CA LYS A 364 -9.27 -18.46 -19.66
C LYS A 364 -9.33 -18.47 -18.14
N LYS A 365 -10.06 -17.53 -17.58
CA LYS A 365 -10.44 -17.54 -16.17
C LYS A 365 -11.20 -18.83 -15.84
N ALA A 366 -10.89 -19.45 -14.73
CA ALA A 366 -11.61 -20.65 -14.26
C ALA A 366 -13.08 -20.32 -13.94
N ASP A 367 -13.98 -21.24 -14.29
CA ASP A 367 -15.43 -21.03 -14.15
C ASP A 367 -15.89 -20.86 -12.68
N ASN A 368 -15.14 -21.46 -11.75
CA ASN A 368 -15.42 -21.36 -10.31
C ASN A 368 -14.93 -20.06 -9.67
N VAL A 369 -14.23 -19.19 -10.41
CA VAL A 369 -13.60 -17.98 -9.85
C VAL A 369 -14.37 -16.73 -10.26
N THR A 370 -14.74 -15.93 -9.28
CA THR A 370 -15.10 -14.52 -9.48
C THR A 370 -13.84 -13.66 -9.30
N ALA A 371 -13.50 -12.87 -10.31
CA ALA A 371 -12.30 -12.05 -10.26
C ALA A 371 -12.65 -10.56 -10.34
N TRP A 372 -12.16 -9.78 -9.39
CA TRP A 372 -12.28 -8.33 -9.35
C TRP A 372 -10.93 -7.68 -9.60
N LEU A 373 -10.80 -7.04 -10.76
CA LEU A 373 -9.61 -6.31 -11.17
C LEU A 373 -9.89 -4.81 -11.04
N VAL A 374 -9.31 -4.17 -10.04
CA VAL A 374 -9.66 -2.80 -9.63
C VAL A 374 -8.43 -1.90 -9.77
N PRO A 375 -8.39 -1.01 -10.77
CA PRO A 375 -7.33 -0.01 -10.90
C PRO A 375 -7.27 0.91 -9.67
N GLY A 376 -6.08 1.32 -9.29
CA GLY A 376 -5.89 2.22 -8.16
C GLY A 376 -6.25 3.68 -8.46
N SER A 377 -6.34 4.06 -9.73
CA SER A 377 -6.69 5.41 -10.20
C SER A 377 -7.26 5.39 -11.60
N TRP A 378 -7.94 6.48 -12.00
CA TRP A 378 -8.35 6.67 -13.39
C TRP A 378 -7.17 6.76 -14.35
N MET A 379 -6.02 7.26 -13.90
CA MET A 379 -4.79 7.27 -14.70
C MET A 379 -4.30 5.85 -15.01
N VAL A 380 -4.38 4.93 -14.04
CA VAL A 380 -4.08 3.50 -14.26
C VAL A 380 -5.08 2.89 -15.22
N ASP A 381 -6.39 3.13 -15.07
CA ASP A 381 -7.42 2.63 -15.99
C ASP A 381 -7.19 3.11 -17.43
N GLU A 382 -6.89 4.40 -17.61
CA GLU A 382 -6.53 4.95 -18.92
C GLU A 382 -5.31 4.25 -19.52
N GLN A 383 -4.28 4.02 -18.70
CA GLN A 383 -3.06 3.37 -19.17
C GLN A 383 -3.29 1.90 -19.53
N ILE A 384 -4.12 1.17 -18.76
CA ILE A 384 -4.55 -0.20 -19.09
C ILE A 384 -5.16 -0.24 -20.49
N ARG A 385 -6.06 0.70 -20.82
CA ARG A 385 -6.73 0.79 -22.11
C ARG A 385 -5.76 1.21 -23.23
N LYS A 386 -4.92 2.20 -22.97
CA LYS A 386 -3.90 2.67 -23.91
C LYS A 386 -2.90 1.57 -24.31
N GLU A 387 -2.55 0.70 -23.39
CA GLU A 387 -1.66 -0.45 -23.64
C GLU A 387 -2.38 -1.68 -24.18
N GLY A 388 -3.72 -1.65 -24.26
CA GLY A 388 -4.54 -2.75 -24.76
C GLY A 388 -4.60 -3.94 -23.80
N LEU A 389 -4.26 -3.74 -22.51
CA LEU A 389 -4.34 -4.79 -21.48
C LEU A 389 -5.79 -5.16 -21.19
N ASP A 390 -6.72 -4.22 -21.31
CA ASP A 390 -8.17 -4.44 -21.23
C ASP A 390 -8.61 -5.55 -22.18
N LYS A 391 -8.20 -5.49 -23.45
CA LYS A 391 -8.54 -6.50 -24.46
C LYS A 391 -7.97 -7.89 -24.15
N VAL A 392 -6.75 -7.95 -23.57
CA VAL A 392 -6.15 -9.20 -23.13
C VAL A 392 -6.95 -9.81 -21.99
N LEU A 393 -7.33 -8.99 -21.00
CA LEU A 393 -8.08 -9.40 -19.82
C LEU A 393 -9.50 -9.82 -20.19
N GLU A 394 -10.21 -9.04 -21.01
CA GLU A 394 -11.55 -9.36 -21.51
C GLU A 394 -11.53 -10.68 -22.33
N ALA A 395 -10.56 -10.84 -23.23
CA ALA A 395 -10.39 -12.08 -23.99
C ALA A 395 -10.14 -13.30 -23.10
N SER A 396 -9.57 -13.09 -21.92
CA SER A 396 -9.36 -14.15 -20.90
C SER A 396 -10.57 -14.33 -19.97
N GLY A 397 -11.64 -13.54 -20.12
CA GLY A 397 -12.87 -13.64 -19.32
C GLY A 397 -12.84 -12.83 -18.01
N PHE A 398 -12.00 -11.83 -17.93
CA PHE A 398 -11.94 -10.91 -16.79
C PHE A 398 -12.66 -9.60 -17.10
N GLU A 399 -13.23 -9.02 -16.06
CA GLU A 399 -13.83 -7.69 -16.07
C GLU A 399 -12.98 -6.74 -15.23
N ILE A 400 -12.71 -5.55 -15.77
CA ILE A 400 -12.01 -4.48 -15.06
C ILE A 400 -13.08 -3.57 -14.46
N ARG A 401 -12.96 -3.33 -13.15
CA ARG A 401 -13.83 -2.42 -12.41
C ARG A 401 -13.33 -0.98 -12.49
N GLN A 402 -14.15 -0.05 -12.04
CA GLN A 402 -13.75 1.35 -11.90
C GLN A 402 -12.83 1.53 -10.67
N PRO A 403 -11.96 2.55 -10.67
CA PRO A 403 -10.96 2.75 -9.63
C PRO A 403 -11.54 2.94 -8.22
N GLY A 404 -10.84 2.42 -7.20
CA GLY A 404 -11.21 2.57 -5.79
C GLY A 404 -10.57 1.50 -4.90
N CYS A 405 -10.82 1.58 -3.60
CA CYS A 405 -10.31 0.61 -2.62
C CYS A 405 -11.04 -0.74 -2.67
N SER A 406 -12.32 -0.78 -3.09
CA SER A 406 -13.09 -2.01 -3.30
C SER A 406 -13.04 -2.96 -2.10
N ALA A 407 -12.94 -4.27 -2.37
CA ALA A 407 -12.84 -5.31 -1.35
C ALA A 407 -11.57 -5.26 -0.48
N CYS A 408 -10.61 -4.37 -0.74
CA CYS A 408 -9.46 -4.23 0.16
C CYS A 408 -9.90 -3.89 1.59
N LEU A 409 -10.93 -3.07 1.74
CA LEU A 409 -11.53 -2.68 3.03
C LEU A 409 -13.01 -3.06 3.15
N ALA A 410 -13.67 -3.31 2.02
CA ALA A 410 -15.11 -3.65 1.94
C ALA A 410 -16.03 -2.62 2.63
N MET A 411 -15.69 -1.33 2.55
CA MET A 411 -16.54 -0.25 3.07
C MET A 411 -17.66 0.13 2.09
N ASN A 412 -17.49 -0.22 0.82
CA ASN A 412 -18.51 -0.12 -0.23
C ASN A 412 -19.26 -1.46 -0.42
N ASP A 413 -20.00 -1.61 -1.50
CA ASP A 413 -20.78 -2.82 -1.80
C ASP A 413 -19.95 -4.01 -2.26
N ASP A 414 -18.64 -3.81 -2.52
CA ASP A 414 -17.72 -4.89 -2.92
C ASP A 414 -17.33 -5.76 -1.73
N LYS A 415 -18.23 -6.65 -1.34
CA LYS A 415 -18.05 -7.58 -0.21
C LYS A 415 -18.00 -9.01 -0.70
N ILE A 416 -16.96 -9.73 -0.30
CA ILE A 416 -16.87 -11.16 -0.55
C ILE A 416 -17.81 -11.89 0.41
N PRO A 417 -18.67 -12.82 -0.08
CA PRO A 417 -19.62 -13.53 0.77
C PRO A 417 -18.96 -14.40 1.84
N ALA A 418 -19.65 -14.60 2.95
CA ALA A 418 -19.20 -15.44 4.07
C ALA A 418 -18.82 -16.86 3.59
N GLY A 419 -17.75 -17.40 4.15
CA GLY A 419 -17.25 -18.75 3.84
C GLY A 419 -16.48 -18.87 2.51
N LYS A 420 -16.47 -17.84 1.67
CA LYS A 420 -15.71 -17.83 0.42
C LYS A 420 -14.23 -17.57 0.66
N LEU A 421 -13.38 -18.23 -0.13
CA LEU A 421 -11.93 -18.10 -0.08
C LEU A 421 -11.43 -17.24 -1.23
N SER A 422 -10.71 -16.17 -0.89
CA SER A 422 -10.14 -15.21 -1.83
C SER A 422 -8.61 -15.26 -1.85
N VAL A 423 -8.02 -15.25 -3.04
CA VAL A 423 -6.59 -14.88 -3.23
C VAL A 423 -6.55 -13.40 -3.59
N SER A 424 -5.85 -12.61 -2.80
CA SER A 424 -5.95 -11.16 -2.83
C SER A 424 -4.60 -10.45 -2.78
N THR A 425 -4.47 -9.40 -3.56
CA THR A 425 -3.29 -8.52 -3.51
C THR A 425 -3.44 -7.38 -2.48
N SER A 426 -4.52 -7.38 -1.69
CA SER A 426 -4.72 -6.39 -0.61
C SER A 426 -3.62 -6.46 0.46
N ASN A 427 -3.65 -5.54 1.40
CA ASN A 427 -2.61 -5.40 2.42
C ASN A 427 -2.89 -6.15 3.72
N ARG A 428 -4.14 -6.44 4.03
CA ARG A 428 -4.58 -7.08 5.28
C ARG A 428 -5.58 -8.19 5.03
N ASN A 429 -5.56 -9.20 5.91
CA ASN A 429 -6.40 -10.39 5.82
C ASN A 429 -7.00 -10.83 7.16
N PHE A 430 -7.20 -9.89 8.10
CA PHE A 430 -7.87 -10.24 9.35
C PHE A 430 -9.32 -10.71 9.10
N GLU A 431 -9.91 -11.39 10.07
CA GLU A 431 -11.26 -11.94 10.00
C GLU A 431 -12.28 -10.89 9.49
N GLY A 432 -12.96 -11.19 8.38
CA GLY A 432 -13.98 -10.32 7.79
C GLY A 432 -13.46 -9.11 7.00
N ARG A 433 -12.14 -8.97 6.76
CA ARG A 433 -11.57 -7.80 6.07
C ARG A 433 -12.20 -7.51 4.71
N GLN A 434 -12.46 -8.54 3.90
CA GLN A 434 -13.05 -8.41 2.57
C GLN A 434 -14.59 -8.65 2.55
N GLY A 435 -15.18 -8.72 3.72
CA GLY A 435 -16.61 -8.98 3.94
C GLY A 435 -16.83 -9.88 5.16
N PRO A 436 -17.97 -9.76 5.86
CA PRO A 436 -18.24 -10.57 7.04
C PRO A 436 -18.12 -12.08 6.75
N GLY A 437 -17.22 -12.77 7.46
CA GLY A 437 -16.96 -14.20 7.29
C GLY A 437 -16.20 -14.59 6.02
N ALA A 438 -15.72 -13.63 5.23
CA ALA A 438 -14.83 -13.89 4.09
C ALA A 438 -13.43 -14.29 4.55
N ARG A 439 -12.80 -15.23 3.83
CA ARG A 439 -11.47 -15.75 4.10
C ARG A 439 -10.50 -15.26 3.04
N THR A 440 -9.40 -14.64 3.46
CA THR A 440 -8.46 -13.97 2.55
C THR A 440 -7.05 -14.51 2.67
N ILE A 441 -6.50 -14.97 1.55
CA ILE A 441 -5.08 -15.28 1.36
C ILE A 441 -4.43 -14.06 0.69
N LEU A 442 -3.42 -13.48 1.34
CA LEU A 442 -2.60 -12.46 0.70
C LEU A 442 -1.58 -13.11 -0.21
N ALA A 443 -1.45 -12.58 -1.43
CA ALA A 443 -0.52 -13.07 -2.43
C ALA A 443 -0.11 -11.95 -3.42
N SER A 444 0.89 -12.22 -4.23
CA SER A 444 1.33 -11.32 -5.30
C SER A 444 0.37 -11.32 -6.51
N PRO A 445 0.44 -10.31 -7.39
CA PRO A 445 -0.34 -10.28 -8.62
C PRO A 445 -0.15 -11.52 -9.51
N LEU A 446 1.06 -12.09 -9.54
CA LEU A 446 1.35 -13.30 -10.32
C LEU A 446 0.68 -14.54 -9.73
N VAL A 447 0.70 -14.71 -8.41
CA VAL A 447 -0.02 -15.80 -7.72
C VAL A 447 -1.52 -15.65 -7.91
N ALA A 448 -2.03 -14.41 -7.79
CA ALA A 448 -3.45 -14.12 -8.02
C ALA A 448 -3.88 -14.45 -9.46
N ALA A 449 -3.06 -14.10 -10.46
CA ALA A 449 -3.30 -14.42 -11.85
C ALA A 449 -3.27 -15.94 -12.11
N ALA A 450 -2.30 -16.66 -11.53
CA ALA A 450 -2.21 -18.12 -11.64
C ALA A 450 -3.44 -18.77 -11.03
N ALA A 451 -3.84 -18.36 -9.83
CA ALA A 451 -5.03 -18.88 -9.17
C ALA A 451 -6.32 -18.57 -9.96
N ALA A 452 -6.40 -17.41 -10.60
CA ALA A 452 -7.56 -17.00 -11.39
C ALA A 452 -7.81 -17.91 -12.61
N VAL A 453 -6.76 -18.38 -13.27
CA VAL A 453 -6.89 -19.22 -14.46
C VAL A 453 -6.99 -20.73 -14.15
N THR A 454 -6.49 -21.15 -12.99
CA THR A 454 -6.54 -22.59 -12.60
C THR A 454 -7.72 -22.91 -11.68
N GLY A 455 -8.28 -21.92 -11.00
CA GLY A 455 -9.34 -22.10 -10.00
C GLY A 455 -8.87 -22.63 -8.65
N VAL A 456 -7.55 -22.76 -8.49
CA VAL A 456 -6.89 -23.29 -7.29
C VAL A 456 -5.64 -22.44 -6.95
N ILE A 457 -5.14 -22.51 -5.73
CA ILE A 457 -3.85 -21.90 -5.37
C ILE A 457 -2.76 -22.57 -6.21
N THR A 458 -2.05 -21.76 -6.99
CA THR A 458 -1.10 -22.26 -8.00
C THR A 458 0.18 -21.44 -8.00
N ASP A 459 1.31 -22.12 -8.03
CA ASP A 459 2.61 -21.49 -8.21
C ASP A 459 2.70 -20.90 -9.63
N PRO A 460 2.85 -19.57 -9.78
CA PRO A 460 2.88 -18.92 -11.08
C PRO A 460 4.05 -19.41 -11.95
N ARG A 461 5.13 -19.91 -11.35
CA ARG A 461 6.31 -20.45 -12.05
C ARG A 461 5.98 -21.68 -12.91
N THR A 462 4.89 -22.36 -12.59
CA THR A 462 4.44 -23.57 -13.35
C THR A 462 3.66 -23.22 -14.62
N LEU A 463 3.19 -22.00 -14.79
CA LEU A 463 2.30 -21.58 -15.89
C LEU A 463 3.00 -20.85 -17.03
N MET A 464 4.23 -20.46 -16.85
CA MET A 464 5.05 -19.86 -17.91
C MET A 464 6.00 -20.95 -18.46
N LYS A 465 5.82 -21.27 -19.72
CA LYS A 465 6.77 -22.07 -20.50
C LYS A 465 7.46 -21.19 -21.51
#